data_3e35a4a1ce0216d6f523b6a5b911034c
#
_entry.id   3e35a4a1ce0216d6f523b6a5b911034c
#
_cell.length_a   1.000
_cell.length_b   1.000
_cell.length_c   1.000
_cell.angle_alpha   90.00
_cell.angle_beta   90.00
_cell.angle_gamma   90.00
#
_symmetry.space_group_name_H-M   'P 1'
#
loop_
_entity.id
_entity.type
_entity.pdbx_description
1 polymer ?
#
loop_
_entity_poly.entity_id
_entity_poly.type
_entity_poly.pdbx_seq_one_letter_code
_entity_poly.pdbx_strand_id
1 'polypeptide(L)'
;IMKKKLAVLLTAALAAASLTACGGSSSSGSSDTSAADTNTSQSAQSDGGSSDSSSLVMAWWGNQTRNERTQKILDMYSEENPGVTIDGQFSEFNDYWNKLATAAAGHSMPDIVQMDYKYLQQYVNNNLLVDLTPYIEDGTIDTASCNQDVLNSGKVGDGLYALCNGINAPALLYNKTLLDENGITVKDNMTMDEFIALSKEIEEKTGYKTN
;
A
#
# COMPACT_ATOMS: atom_id res chain seq x y z
N ILE A 1 -46.47 -1.56 -25.98
CA ILE A 1 -45.57 -2.10 -27.01
C ILE A 1 -45.09 -0.98 -27.93
N MET A 2 -44.49 0.11 -27.40
CA MET A 2 -43.92 1.18 -28.26
C MET A 2 -42.90 2.04 -27.50
N LYS A 3 -41.91 1.47 -26.81
CA LYS A 3 -40.83 2.22 -26.18
C LYS A 3 -39.46 1.51 -26.23
N LYS A 4 -39.23 0.57 -27.14
CA LYS A 4 -37.96 -0.18 -27.24
C LYS A 4 -37.23 -0.08 -28.60
N LYS A 5 -37.48 0.93 -29.43
CA LYS A 5 -36.84 1.03 -30.74
C LYS A 5 -36.12 2.37 -31.01
N LEU A 6 -35.72 3.12 -29.97
CA LEU A 6 -35.06 4.43 -30.18
C LEU A 6 -33.63 4.50 -29.57
N ALA A 7 -32.98 3.39 -29.26
CA ALA A 7 -31.68 3.36 -28.63
C ALA A 7 -30.53 2.74 -29.45
N VAL A 8 -30.71 2.55 -30.76
CA VAL A 8 -29.72 1.86 -31.61
C VAL A 8 -29.13 2.73 -32.73
N LEU A 9 -29.47 4.01 -32.83
CA LEU A 9 -29.06 4.84 -33.94
C LEU A 9 -28.14 6.03 -33.58
N LEU A 10 -27.42 6.00 -32.47
CA LEU A 10 -26.52 7.11 -32.07
C LEU A 10 -25.06 6.71 -31.82
N THR A 11 -24.57 5.58 -32.33
CA THR A 11 -23.18 5.14 -32.15
C THR A 11 -22.35 4.95 -33.42
N ALA A 12 -22.71 5.63 -34.51
CA ALA A 12 -22.01 5.49 -35.81
C ALA A 12 -21.53 6.81 -36.43
N ALA A 13 -21.11 7.82 -35.64
CA ALA A 13 -20.67 9.10 -36.22
C ALA A 13 -19.54 9.79 -35.45
N LEU A 14 -18.49 9.05 -35.02
CA LEU A 14 -17.29 9.66 -34.40
C LEU A 14 -15.99 8.93 -34.75
N ALA A 15 -15.80 8.54 -35.99
CA ALA A 15 -14.56 7.92 -36.45
C ALA A 15 -14.15 8.43 -37.85
N ALA A 16 -13.98 9.74 -38.03
CA ALA A 16 -13.34 10.29 -39.23
C ALA A 16 -13.00 11.79 -39.08
N ALA A 17 -11.96 12.12 -38.26
CA ALA A 17 -11.28 13.42 -38.35
C ALA A 17 -9.97 13.44 -37.57
N SER A 18 -8.90 12.78 -38.08
CA SER A 18 -7.54 13.12 -37.67
C SER A 18 -6.52 12.58 -38.69
N LEU A 19 -6.46 13.14 -39.87
CA LEU A 19 -5.38 12.94 -40.85
C LEU A 19 -5.35 14.14 -41.78
N THR A 20 -4.68 15.24 -41.36
CA THR A 20 -4.04 16.22 -42.25
C THR A 20 -3.36 17.29 -41.43
N ALA A 21 -2.04 17.23 -41.33
CA ALA A 21 -1.15 18.38 -41.28
C ALA A 21 0.31 17.89 -41.38
N CYS A 22 0.68 17.60 -42.61
CA CYS A 22 2.09 17.59 -42.99
C CYS A 22 2.17 18.57 -44.17
N GLY A 23 3.05 19.54 -44.14
CA GLY A 23 3.27 20.45 -45.25
C GLY A 23 3.96 21.73 -44.84
N GLY A 24 5.21 21.82 -45.05
CA GLY A 24 6.01 22.59 -45.99
C GLY A 24 6.54 23.85 -45.30
N SER A 25 7.68 24.37 -45.52
CA SER A 25 8.66 24.43 -46.60
C SER A 25 9.86 25.22 -46.13
N SER A 26 11.01 24.77 -46.60
CA SER A 26 12.11 25.44 -47.28
C SER A 26 12.85 26.59 -46.56
N SER A 27 14.17 26.63 -46.51
CA SER A 27 15.12 26.67 -47.59
C SER A 27 16.58 26.61 -47.11
N SER A 28 17.36 25.87 -47.83
CA SER A 28 18.64 26.17 -48.52
C SER A 28 19.91 26.29 -47.68
N GLY A 29 20.89 25.47 -48.11
CA GLY A 29 22.34 25.74 -47.93
C GLY A 29 23.19 24.47 -48.01
N SER A 30 23.62 24.16 -49.23
CA SER A 30 24.74 23.30 -49.68
C SER A 30 25.88 23.13 -48.70
N SER A 31 26.52 22.02 -48.60
CA SER A 31 27.44 21.31 -49.50
C SER A 31 28.23 20.25 -48.70
N ASP A 32 28.35 19.14 -49.35
CA ASP A 32 29.50 18.25 -49.60
C ASP A 32 30.20 17.47 -48.48
N THR A 33 30.31 16.23 -48.86
CA THR A 33 31.40 15.26 -48.91
C THR A 33 31.63 14.26 -47.79
N SER A 34 31.33 13.02 -48.16
CA SER A 34 32.12 11.78 -47.98
C SER A 34 32.64 11.34 -46.63
N ALA A 35 32.32 10.17 -46.32
CA ALA A 35 33.12 8.95 -46.20
C ALA A 35 32.65 8.06 -45.07
N ALA A 36 32.49 6.80 -45.39
CA ALA A 36 32.33 5.67 -44.50
C ALA A 36 33.45 5.60 -43.49
N ASP A 37 33.13 5.25 -42.25
CA ASP A 37 34.01 4.35 -41.54
C ASP A 37 33.25 3.57 -40.43
N THR A 38 33.48 2.31 -40.50
CA THR A 38 33.24 1.25 -39.58
C THR A 38 33.75 1.62 -38.19
N ASN A 39 32.90 1.62 -37.15
CA ASN A 39 33.45 1.63 -35.82
C ASN A 39 32.94 0.47 -34.98
N THR A 40 33.83 -0.40 -34.76
CA THR A 40 33.93 -1.49 -33.82
C THR A 40 33.53 -1.04 -32.43
N SER A 41 32.55 -1.71 -31.86
CA SER A 41 32.19 -1.60 -30.44
C SER A 41 33.37 -2.08 -29.58
N GLN A 42 34.08 -1.16 -29.01
CA GLN A 42 35.04 -1.43 -27.97
C GLN A 42 34.30 -1.26 -26.62
N SER A 43 34.02 -2.39 -25.99
CA SER A 43 33.58 -2.43 -24.59
C SER A 43 34.70 -1.86 -23.72
N ALA A 44 34.50 -0.63 -23.28
CA ALA A 44 35.30 -0.07 -22.20
C ALA A 44 34.80 -0.68 -20.89
N GLN A 45 35.56 -1.60 -20.35
CA GLN A 45 35.50 -2.07 -18.99
C GLN A 45 35.98 -0.92 -18.10
N SER A 46 35.08 -0.14 -17.55
CA SER A 46 35.38 0.80 -16.47
C SER A 46 35.28 0.05 -15.16
N ASP A 47 36.43 -0.37 -14.69
CA ASP A 47 36.65 -0.69 -13.28
C ASP A 47 36.57 0.62 -12.51
N GLY A 48 35.44 0.88 -11.90
CA GLY A 48 35.18 2.05 -11.09
C GLY A 48 34.07 1.67 -10.09
N GLY A 49 34.43 1.56 -8.82
CA GLY A 49 33.49 1.24 -7.73
C GLY A 49 32.23 2.07 -7.81
N SER A 50 31.18 1.46 -8.33
CA SER A 50 29.82 1.98 -8.19
C SER A 50 29.45 1.86 -6.72
N SER A 51 29.39 2.97 -6.02
CA SER A 51 28.52 3.04 -4.85
C SER A 51 27.12 2.78 -5.38
N ASP A 52 26.61 1.55 -5.20
CA ASP A 52 25.25 1.19 -5.57
C ASP A 52 24.31 2.12 -4.80
N SER A 53 23.81 3.14 -5.46
CA SER A 53 22.77 4.00 -4.90
C SER A 53 21.43 3.36 -5.19
N SER A 54 20.69 2.99 -4.13
CA SER A 54 19.34 2.46 -4.23
C SER A 54 18.33 3.55 -3.88
N SER A 55 17.33 3.72 -4.74
CA SER A 55 16.20 4.60 -4.46
C SER A 55 14.95 3.75 -4.33
N LEU A 56 14.33 3.75 -3.16
CA LEU A 56 13.14 2.99 -2.83
C LEU A 56 11.97 3.93 -2.60
N VAL A 57 10.77 3.44 -2.81
CA VAL A 57 9.52 4.12 -2.48
C VAL A 57 8.79 3.35 -1.38
N MET A 58 8.44 4.04 -0.28
CA MET A 58 7.62 3.46 0.77
C MET A 58 6.28 4.18 0.89
N ALA A 59 5.19 3.42 0.85
CA ALA A 59 3.85 3.96 1.00
C ALA A 59 3.17 3.49 2.29
N TRP A 60 2.47 4.43 2.98
CA TRP A 60 1.71 4.14 4.20
C TRP A 60 0.49 5.05 4.35
N TRP A 61 -0.41 4.69 5.27
CA TRP A 61 -1.50 5.57 5.70
C TRP A 61 -1.29 6.07 7.12
N GLY A 62 -1.77 7.27 7.42
CA GLY A 62 -1.71 7.78 8.77
C GLY A 62 -2.17 9.23 8.90
N ASN A 63 -2.29 9.64 10.17
CA ASN A 63 -2.43 11.05 10.51
C ASN A 63 -1.06 11.74 10.52
N GLN A 64 -1.06 13.07 10.69
CA GLN A 64 0.14 13.89 10.66
C GLN A 64 1.24 13.38 11.62
N THR A 65 0.89 13.03 12.86
CA THR A 65 1.87 12.52 13.85
C THR A 65 2.53 11.22 13.40
N ARG A 66 1.76 10.31 12.77
CA ARG A 66 2.32 9.07 12.23
C ARG A 66 3.24 9.37 11.05
N ASN A 67 2.82 10.26 10.16
CA ASN A 67 3.61 10.64 8.98
C ASN A 67 4.98 11.21 9.39
N GLU A 68 5.01 12.14 10.32
CA GLU A 68 6.25 12.71 10.85
C GLU A 68 7.18 11.67 11.48
N ARG A 69 6.62 10.74 12.25
CA ARG A 69 7.40 9.64 12.86
C ARG A 69 7.95 8.68 11.83
N THR A 70 7.15 8.29 10.85
CA THR A 70 7.59 7.37 9.80
C THR A 70 8.66 8.04 8.95
N GLN A 71 8.45 9.28 8.52
CA GLN A 71 9.45 10.02 7.74
C GLN A 71 10.78 10.10 8.51
N LYS A 72 10.74 10.44 9.79
CA LYS A 72 11.96 10.48 10.60
C LYS A 72 12.71 9.15 10.65
N ILE A 73 12.00 8.02 10.69
CA ILE A 73 12.62 6.68 10.63
C ILE A 73 13.31 6.46 9.28
N LEU A 74 12.66 6.85 8.17
CA LEU A 74 13.24 6.73 6.84
C LEU A 74 14.48 7.59 6.68
N ASP A 75 14.45 8.83 7.20
CA ASP A 75 15.59 9.75 7.19
C ASP A 75 16.76 9.17 7.99
N MET A 76 16.52 8.66 9.20
CA MET A 76 17.53 8.00 10.02
C MET A 76 18.14 6.79 9.32
N TYR A 77 17.32 5.97 8.67
CA TYR A 77 17.83 4.81 7.91
C TYR A 77 18.75 5.25 6.76
N SER A 78 18.36 6.28 6.02
CA SER A 78 19.17 6.82 4.91
C SER A 78 20.46 7.46 5.41
N GLU A 79 20.46 8.08 6.59
CA GLU A 79 21.67 8.63 7.24
C GLU A 79 22.65 7.51 7.65
N GLU A 80 22.14 6.40 8.18
CA GLU A 80 22.94 5.25 8.60
C GLU A 80 23.40 4.37 7.44
N ASN A 81 22.72 4.46 6.27
CA ASN A 81 23.01 3.66 5.08
C ASN A 81 23.29 4.58 3.86
N PRO A 82 24.48 5.18 3.77
CA PRO A 82 24.84 6.06 2.68
C PRO A 82 24.70 5.36 1.32
N GLY A 83 23.96 5.97 0.40
CA GLY A 83 23.63 5.39 -0.91
C GLY A 83 22.20 4.83 -0.98
N VAL A 84 21.47 4.72 0.14
CA VAL A 84 20.05 4.36 0.14
C VAL A 84 19.20 5.59 0.39
N THR A 85 18.26 5.86 -0.51
CA THR A 85 17.23 6.89 -0.34
C THR A 85 15.85 6.25 -0.34
N ILE A 86 14.95 6.72 0.52
CA ILE A 86 13.59 6.21 0.58
C ILE A 86 12.61 7.38 0.44
N ASP A 87 11.88 7.40 -0.69
CA ASP A 87 10.78 8.36 -0.92
C ASP A 87 9.54 7.93 -0.15
N GLY A 88 9.09 8.77 0.77
CA GLY A 88 7.95 8.51 1.63
C GLY A 88 6.63 9.01 1.04
N GLN A 89 5.69 8.13 0.74
CA GLN A 89 4.37 8.45 0.21
C GLN A 89 3.27 8.10 1.21
N PHE A 90 2.55 9.10 1.68
CA PHE A 90 1.48 8.87 2.65
C PHE A 90 0.14 9.45 2.21
N SER A 91 -0.93 8.89 2.76
CA SER A 91 -2.31 9.32 2.51
C SER A 91 -3.20 9.02 3.72
N GLU A 92 -4.39 9.59 3.74
CA GLU A 92 -5.46 9.13 4.60
C GLU A 92 -5.88 7.70 4.22
N PHE A 93 -6.45 6.95 5.16
CA PHE A 93 -6.70 5.50 5.04
C PHE A 93 -7.47 5.11 3.76
N ASN A 94 -8.58 5.80 3.47
CA ASN A 94 -9.40 5.46 2.29
C ASN A 94 -8.68 5.78 0.97
N ASP A 95 -8.00 6.92 0.92
CA ASP A 95 -7.25 7.36 -0.26
C ASP A 95 -6.04 6.46 -0.53
N TYR A 96 -5.42 5.95 0.54
CA TYR A 96 -4.31 5.02 0.43
C TYR A 96 -4.67 3.78 -0.39
N TRP A 97 -5.79 3.14 -0.08
CA TRP A 97 -6.22 1.93 -0.79
C TRP A 97 -6.61 2.21 -2.24
N ASN A 98 -7.21 3.37 -2.53
CA ASN A 98 -7.50 3.79 -3.90
C ASN A 98 -6.23 3.99 -4.73
N LYS A 99 -5.22 4.66 -4.15
CA LYS A 99 -3.92 4.87 -4.79
C LYS A 99 -3.19 3.56 -5.01
N LEU A 100 -3.15 2.69 -3.99
CA LEU A 100 -2.47 1.41 -4.07
C LEU A 100 -3.10 0.48 -5.10
N ALA A 101 -4.44 0.45 -5.19
CA ALA A 101 -5.16 -0.30 -6.23
C ALA A 101 -4.86 0.23 -7.64
N THR A 102 -4.75 1.56 -7.80
CA THR A 102 -4.36 2.19 -9.07
C THR A 102 -2.92 1.83 -9.44
N ALA A 103 -2.00 1.89 -8.49
CA ALA A 103 -0.62 1.51 -8.69
C ALA A 103 -0.47 0.03 -9.06
N ALA A 104 -1.23 -0.85 -8.41
CA ALA A 104 -1.27 -2.28 -8.74
C ALA A 104 -1.75 -2.53 -10.17
N ALA A 105 -2.83 -1.85 -10.60
CA ALA A 105 -3.35 -1.96 -11.96
C ALA A 105 -2.37 -1.41 -13.00
N GLY A 106 -1.59 -0.39 -12.64
CA GLY A 106 -0.56 0.23 -13.48
C GLY A 106 0.81 -0.45 -13.44
N HIS A 107 0.96 -1.57 -12.71
CA HIS A 107 2.27 -2.24 -12.48
C HIS A 107 3.34 -1.28 -11.94
N SER A 108 2.95 -0.36 -11.06
CA SER A 108 3.80 0.68 -10.47
C SER A 108 3.65 0.73 -8.95
N MET A 109 3.60 -0.45 -8.33
CA MET A 109 3.54 -0.55 -6.86
C MET A 109 4.79 0.06 -6.23
N PRO A 110 4.66 0.74 -5.07
CA PRO A 110 5.80 1.10 -4.24
C PRO A 110 6.59 -0.15 -3.82
N ASP A 111 7.90 0.02 -3.56
CA ASP A 111 8.79 -1.08 -3.14
C ASP A 111 8.42 -1.61 -1.76
N ILE A 112 7.99 -0.71 -0.87
CA ILE A 112 7.57 -1.04 0.49
C ILE A 112 6.17 -0.49 0.71
N VAL A 113 5.24 -1.33 1.13
CA VAL A 113 3.85 -0.93 1.37
C VAL A 113 3.40 -1.31 2.77
N GLN A 114 2.74 -0.39 3.46
CA GLN A 114 2.03 -0.74 4.68
C GLN A 114 0.76 -1.52 4.31
N MET A 115 0.56 -2.67 4.94
CA MET A 115 -0.58 -3.54 4.66
C MET A 115 -1.48 -3.67 5.89
N ASP A 116 -2.78 -3.59 5.68
CA ASP A 116 -3.77 -3.98 6.68
C ASP A 116 -4.09 -5.47 6.54
N TYR A 117 -4.19 -6.17 7.66
CA TYR A 117 -4.51 -7.60 7.70
C TYR A 117 -5.74 -7.96 6.86
N LYS A 118 -6.74 -7.07 6.85
CA LYS A 118 -7.96 -7.22 6.07
C LYS A 118 -7.72 -7.41 4.56
N TYR A 119 -6.67 -6.78 4.02
CA TYR A 119 -6.37 -6.79 2.60
C TYR A 119 -5.22 -7.71 2.21
N LEU A 120 -4.44 -8.20 3.18
CA LEU A 120 -3.24 -9.00 2.95
C LEU A 120 -3.48 -10.17 1.99
N GLN A 121 -4.51 -10.99 2.26
CA GLN A 121 -4.86 -12.14 1.44
C GLN A 121 -5.14 -11.75 -0.03
N GLN A 122 -5.82 -10.63 -0.26
CA GLN A 122 -6.15 -10.17 -1.60
C GLN A 122 -4.89 -9.80 -2.39
N TYR A 123 -3.95 -9.07 -1.75
CA TYR A 123 -2.71 -8.67 -2.41
C TYR A 123 -1.80 -9.85 -2.70
N VAL A 124 -1.73 -10.83 -1.81
CA VAL A 124 -0.99 -12.09 -2.03
C VAL A 124 -1.59 -12.88 -3.19
N ASN A 125 -2.91 -13.05 -3.22
CA ASN A 125 -3.60 -13.80 -4.30
C ASN A 125 -3.42 -13.16 -5.68
N ASN A 126 -3.15 -11.85 -5.73
CA ASN A 126 -2.86 -11.13 -6.98
C ASN A 126 -1.36 -11.03 -7.28
N ASN A 127 -0.49 -11.73 -6.54
CA ASN A 127 0.97 -11.72 -6.68
C ASN A 127 1.59 -10.31 -6.60
N LEU A 128 1.05 -9.46 -5.71
CA LEU A 128 1.49 -8.09 -5.52
C LEU A 128 2.47 -7.94 -4.34
N LEU A 129 2.69 -9.00 -3.58
CA LEU A 129 3.61 -9.05 -2.44
C LEU A 129 4.59 -10.21 -2.60
N VAL A 130 5.81 -9.99 -2.14
CA VAL A 130 6.88 -10.98 -2.15
C VAL A 130 6.76 -11.89 -0.93
N ASP A 131 6.98 -13.19 -1.09
CA ASP A 131 7.16 -14.10 0.04
C ASP A 131 8.50 -13.82 0.74
N LEU A 132 8.43 -13.48 2.01
CA LEU A 132 9.57 -13.14 2.84
C LEU A 132 10.22 -14.38 3.50
N THR A 133 9.60 -15.55 3.40
CA THR A 133 10.10 -16.79 4.01
C THR A 133 11.55 -17.10 3.63
N PRO A 134 11.97 -17.06 2.35
CA PRO A 134 13.35 -17.34 1.98
C PRO A 134 14.37 -16.38 2.61
N TYR A 135 13.99 -15.11 2.78
CA TYR A 135 14.86 -14.07 3.37
C TYR A 135 14.98 -14.18 4.88
N ILE A 136 14.06 -14.87 5.53
CA ILE A 136 14.17 -15.22 6.96
C ILE A 136 15.03 -16.46 7.11
N GLU A 137 14.85 -17.46 6.23
CA GLU A 137 15.61 -18.70 6.26
C GLU A 137 17.10 -18.51 6.00
N ASP A 138 17.45 -17.56 5.13
CA ASP A 138 18.85 -17.22 4.83
C ASP A 138 19.46 -16.20 5.81
N GLY A 139 18.66 -15.66 6.74
CA GLY A 139 19.08 -14.70 7.76
C GLY A 139 19.15 -13.25 7.30
N THR A 140 18.72 -12.94 6.10
CA THR A 140 18.61 -11.55 5.61
C THR A 140 17.62 -10.74 6.46
N ILE A 141 16.51 -11.38 6.89
CA ILE A 141 15.54 -10.80 7.80
C ILE A 141 15.63 -11.52 9.15
N ASP A 142 16.10 -10.82 10.18
CA ASP A 142 16.14 -11.33 11.55
C ASP A 142 14.79 -11.14 12.25
N THR A 143 14.15 -12.25 12.59
CA THR A 143 12.87 -12.29 13.32
C THR A 143 12.99 -12.86 14.72
N ALA A 144 14.20 -13.08 15.23
CA ALA A 144 14.44 -13.75 16.52
C ALA A 144 13.82 -13.00 17.71
N SER A 145 13.68 -11.69 17.62
CA SER A 145 13.03 -10.85 18.64
C SER A 145 11.51 -10.72 18.46
N CYS A 146 10.93 -11.27 17.39
CA CYS A 146 9.51 -11.16 17.11
C CYS A 146 8.71 -12.23 17.87
N ASN A 147 7.58 -11.82 18.46
CA ASN A 147 6.63 -12.80 18.98
C ASN A 147 6.05 -13.63 17.83
N GLN A 148 6.01 -14.96 18.00
CA GLN A 148 5.58 -15.88 16.94
C GLN A 148 4.13 -15.67 16.50
N ASP A 149 3.20 -15.36 17.42
CA ASP A 149 1.80 -15.12 17.08
C ASP A 149 1.65 -13.82 16.25
N VAL A 150 2.46 -12.82 16.59
CA VAL A 150 2.54 -11.55 15.84
C VAL A 150 3.11 -11.80 14.45
N LEU A 151 4.17 -12.58 14.34
CA LEU A 151 4.78 -12.95 13.05
C LEU A 151 3.79 -13.74 12.18
N ASN A 152 3.04 -14.67 12.79
CA ASN A 152 2.03 -15.46 12.08
C ASN A 152 0.89 -14.61 11.48
N SER A 153 0.65 -13.40 12.00
CA SER A 153 -0.35 -12.49 11.41
C SER A 153 0.01 -12.02 9.99
N GLY A 154 1.27 -12.12 9.60
CA GLY A 154 1.73 -11.81 8.25
C GLY A 154 1.68 -12.97 7.26
N LYS A 155 1.21 -14.15 7.69
CA LYS A 155 1.17 -15.35 6.85
C LYS A 155 -0.10 -15.42 6.00
N VAL A 156 0.09 -15.96 4.79
CA VAL A 156 -0.98 -16.40 3.90
C VAL A 156 -0.58 -17.76 3.34
N GLY A 157 -1.34 -18.80 3.67
CA GLY A 157 -0.92 -20.18 3.41
C GLY A 157 0.38 -20.51 4.15
N ASP A 158 1.36 -21.03 3.45
CA ASP A 158 2.65 -21.41 4.02
C ASP A 158 3.69 -20.27 4.01
N GLY A 159 3.47 -19.21 3.21
CA GLY A 159 4.39 -18.07 3.06
C GLY A 159 4.13 -16.93 4.05
N LEU A 160 5.18 -16.17 4.34
CA LEU A 160 5.11 -14.92 5.12
C LEU A 160 5.25 -13.73 4.18
N TYR A 161 4.24 -12.86 4.13
CA TYR A 161 4.18 -11.74 3.18
C TYR A 161 4.19 -10.36 3.85
N ALA A 162 4.13 -10.30 5.16
CA ALA A 162 4.21 -9.06 5.90
C ALA A 162 4.85 -9.25 7.28
N LEU A 163 5.62 -8.24 7.72
CA LEU A 163 6.10 -8.11 9.08
C LEU A 163 5.19 -7.15 9.84
N CYS A 164 4.67 -7.58 10.97
CA CYS A 164 3.76 -6.78 11.77
C CYS A 164 4.50 -5.61 12.44
N ASN A 165 4.09 -4.38 12.15
CA ASN A 165 4.61 -3.17 12.77
C ASN A 165 3.68 -2.57 13.85
N GLY A 166 2.50 -3.16 14.06
CA GLY A 166 1.53 -2.72 15.07
C GLY A 166 0.27 -3.56 15.05
N ILE A 167 -0.35 -3.71 16.21
CA ILE A 167 -1.58 -4.47 16.40
C ILE A 167 -2.65 -3.54 16.91
N ASN A 168 -3.85 -3.60 16.31
CA ASN A 168 -5.06 -2.99 16.83
C ASN A 168 -6.03 -4.11 17.22
N ALA A 169 -6.52 -4.05 18.44
CA ALA A 169 -7.55 -4.97 18.91
C ALA A 169 -8.81 -4.18 19.25
N PRO A 170 -9.99 -4.58 18.77
CA PRO A 170 -11.24 -4.01 19.26
C PRO A 170 -11.41 -4.35 20.74
N ALA A 171 -11.84 -3.38 21.52
CA ALA A 171 -12.10 -3.56 22.95
C ALA A 171 -13.36 -2.81 23.36
N LEU A 172 -14.07 -3.37 24.32
CA LEU A 172 -15.18 -2.69 24.98
C LEU A 172 -14.65 -1.97 26.22
N LEU A 173 -14.93 -0.68 26.30
CA LEU A 173 -14.62 0.12 27.48
C LEU A 173 -15.93 0.40 28.24
N TYR A 174 -15.88 0.38 29.56
CA TYR A 174 -17.01 0.72 30.38
C TYR A 174 -16.60 1.60 31.55
N ASN A 175 -17.54 2.44 32.00
CA ASN A 175 -17.35 3.25 33.20
C ASN A 175 -17.61 2.39 34.44
N LYS A 176 -16.52 1.87 35.03
CA LYS A 176 -16.62 0.97 36.19
C LYS A 176 -17.36 1.60 37.37
N THR A 177 -17.11 2.89 37.66
CA THR A 177 -17.78 3.60 38.78
C THR A 177 -19.29 3.62 38.58
N LEU A 178 -19.74 4.01 37.39
CA LEU A 178 -21.17 4.04 37.07
C LEU A 178 -21.84 2.67 37.23
N LEU A 179 -21.16 1.61 36.75
CA LEU A 179 -21.71 0.25 36.86
C LEU A 179 -21.74 -0.26 38.28
N ASP A 180 -20.71 -0.03 39.08
CA ASP A 180 -20.63 -0.40 40.49
C ASP A 180 -21.75 0.30 41.32
N GLU A 181 -21.95 1.62 41.09
CA GLU A 181 -23.01 2.40 41.78
C GLU A 181 -24.41 1.89 41.46
N ASN A 182 -24.61 1.25 40.31
CA ASN A 182 -25.89 0.68 39.89
C ASN A 182 -25.98 -0.85 40.10
N GLY A 183 -25.01 -1.46 40.76
CA GLY A 183 -24.96 -2.89 41.06
C GLY A 183 -24.89 -3.76 39.80
N ILE A 184 -24.20 -3.29 38.75
CA ILE A 184 -24.03 -3.98 37.49
C ILE A 184 -22.63 -4.58 37.43
N THR A 185 -22.53 -5.87 37.17
CA THR A 185 -21.28 -6.60 37.06
C THR A 185 -21.00 -6.95 35.60
N VAL A 186 -19.78 -6.60 35.13
CA VAL A 186 -19.29 -7.01 33.81
C VAL A 186 -18.57 -8.35 33.96
N LYS A 187 -18.97 -9.32 33.16
CA LYS A 187 -18.35 -10.65 33.11
C LYS A 187 -17.25 -10.66 32.05
N ASP A 188 -16.13 -11.30 32.34
CA ASP A 188 -15.09 -11.60 31.34
C ASP A 188 -15.59 -12.64 30.33
N ASN A 189 -15.10 -12.53 29.09
CA ASN A 189 -15.43 -13.46 28.00
C ASN A 189 -16.94 -13.62 27.73
N MET A 190 -17.67 -12.52 27.72
CA MET A 190 -19.10 -12.52 27.40
C MET A 190 -19.39 -13.01 25.98
N THR A 191 -20.43 -13.80 25.84
CA THR A 191 -21.05 -14.05 24.53
C THR A 191 -21.79 -12.80 24.04
N MET A 192 -22.15 -12.77 22.75
CA MET A 192 -22.94 -11.66 22.20
C MET A 192 -24.30 -11.52 22.89
N ASP A 193 -24.95 -12.63 23.23
CA ASP A 193 -26.24 -12.61 23.93
C ASP A 193 -26.13 -12.03 25.36
N GLU A 194 -25.04 -12.39 26.07
CA GLU A 194 -24.71 -11.82 27.39
C GLU A 194 -24.41 -10.32 27.29
N PHE A 195 -23.70 -9.89 26.27
CA PHE A 195 -23.44 -8.47 26.02
C PHE A 195 -24.73 -7.69 25.71
N ILE A 196 -25.64 -8.26 24.90
CA ILE A 196 -26.95 -7.64 24.62
C ILE A 196 -27.80 -7.54 25.91
N ALA A 197 -27.79 -8.57 26.75
CA ALA A 197 -28.50 -8.55 28.04
C ALA A 197 -27.92 -7.49 28.97
N LEU A 198 -26.61 -7.43 29.11
CA LEU A 198 -25.90 -6.41 29.89
C LEU A 198 -26.22 -4.99 29.39
N SER A 199 -26.22 -4.80 28.05
CA SER A 199 -26.54 -3.50 27.45
C SER A 199 -27.95 -3.02 27.81
N LYS A 200 -28.92 -3.91 27.81
CA LYS A 200 -30.30 -3.60 28.24
C LYS A 200 -30.35 -3.27 29.73
N GLU A 201 -29.68 -4.05 30.57
CA GLU A 201 -29.64 -3.79 32.02
C GLU A 201 -29.01 -2.41 32.33
N ILE A 202 -27.95 -2.03 31.60
CA ILE A 202 -27.32 -0.72 31.72
C ILE A 202 -28.32 0.37 31.35
N GLU A 203 -29.01 0.25 30.20
CA GLU A 203 -29.98 1.24 29.77
C GLU A 203 -31.14 1.38 30.78
N GLU A 204 -31.66 0.27 31.28
CA GLU A 204 -32.75 0.26 32.25
C GLU A 204 -32.39 0.91 33.59
N LYS A 205 -31.19 0.65 34.10
CA LYS A 205 -30.74 1.14 35.42
C LYS A 205 -30.15 2.53 35.38
N THR A 206 -29.51 2.92 34.28
CA THR A 206 -28.71 4.16 34.20
C THR A 206 -29.28 5.18 33.22
N GLY A 207 -30.14 4.79 32.30
CA GLY A 207 -30.61 5.60 31.18
C GLY A 207 -29.61 5.83 30.08
N TYR A 208 -28.37 5.30 30.18
CA TYR A 208 -27.36 5.40 29.15
C TYR A 208 -27.44 4.23 28.18
N LYS A 209 -27.27 4.53 26.89
CA LYS A 209 -27.18 3.50 25.83
C LYS A 209 -25.75 3.07 25.65
N THR A 210 -25.56 1.78 25.40
CA THR A 210 -24.28 1.22 24.91
C THR A 210 -24.24 1.36 23.39
N ASN A 211 -23.09 1.77 22.84
CA ASN A 211 -22.86 1.91 21.40
C ASN A 211 -21.92 0.80 20.92
#